data_eb4f4a6d72ef9d2bc9075294fb33d6de
#
_entry.id   eb4f4a6d72ef9d2bc9075294fb33d6de
#
_cell.length_a   1.000
_cell.length_b   1.000
_cell.length_c   1.000
_cell.angle_alpha   90.00
_cell.angle_beta   90.00
_cell.angle_gamma   90.00
#
_symmetry.space_group_name_H-M   'P 1'
#
loop_
_entity.id
_entity.type
_entity.pdbx_description
1 polymer ?
#
loop_
_entity_poly.entity_id
_entity_poly.type
_entity_poly.pdbx_seq_one_letter_code
_entity_poly.pdbx_strand_id
1 'polypeptide(L)'
;MGKRLSRYFRVALSVVGSAILLYSCKEKEAETEAASTETMMSEYCENLSLIMSRNGRRSYHFVTPLLEGYGLAREPYREFRKGVKITTYQDDSLTSVDVVLTANYAINYEKRELWEAKGNVVVEKSDGKTLY
;
A
#
# COMPACT_ATOMS: atom_id res chain seq x y z
N MET A 1 -61.75 -38.07 -2.76
CA MET A 1 -61.12 -36.86 -3.32
C MET A 1 -60.05 -36.21 -2.40
N GLY A 2 -60.06 -36.39 -1.12
CA GLY A 2 -59.11 -35.76 -0.19
C GLY A 2 -57.65 -36.21 -0.31
N LYS A 3 -57.35 -37.44 -0.73
CA LYS A 3 -55.98 -37.97 -0.80
C LYS A 3 -55.13 -37.44 -1.98
N ARG A 4 -55.76 -37.01 -3.06
CA ARG A 4 -55.04 -36.44 -4.24
C ARG A 4 -54.70 -34.97 -4.00
N LEU A 5 -55.58 -34.22 -3.38
CA LEU A 5 -55.35 -32.81 -3.04
C LEU A 5 -54.18 -32.63 -2.07
N SER A 6 -54.05 -33.55 -1.10
CA SER A 6 -52.95 -33.56 -0.12
C SER A 6 -51.57 -33.81 -0.77
N ARG A 7 -51.49 -34.57 -1.88
CA ARG A 7 -50.22 -34.77 -2.61
C ARG A 7 -49.78 -33.52 -3.35
N TYR A 8 -50.68 -32.84 -4.01
CA TYR A 8 -50.37 -31.57 -4.71
C TYR A 8 -49.99 -30.45 -3.75
N PHE A 9 -50.64 -30.43 -2.58
CA PHE A 9 -50.30 -29.44 -1.54
C PHE A 9 -48.90 -29.65 -0.94
N ARG A 10 -48.48 -30.92 -0.79
CA ARG A 10 -47.10 -31.24 -0.29
C ARG A 10 -46.04 -30.95 -1.36
N VAL A 11 -46.33 -31.18 -2.62
CA VAL A 11 -45.41 -30.87 -3.72
C VAL A 11 -45.29 -29.35 -3.92
N ALA A 12 -46.40 -28.63 -3.86
CA ALA A 12 -46.41 -27.16 -3.95
C ALA A 12 -45.62 -26.53 -2.81
N LEU A 13 -45.75 -27.04 -1.57
CA LEU A 13 -45.03 -26.52 -0.41
C LEU A 13 -43.52 -26.75 -0.51
N SER A 14 -43.08 -27.88 -1.11
CA SER A 14 -41.66 -28.14 -1.30
C SER A 14 -41.01 -27.28 -2.39
N VAL A 15 -41.76 -26.94 -3.46
CA VAL A 15 -41.30 -26.07 -4.54
C VAL A 15 -41.20 -24.61 -4.08
N VAL A 16 -42.14 -24.12 -3.28
CA VAL A 16 -42.09 -22.77 -2.72
C VAL A 16 -40.96 -22.63 -1.68
N GLY A 17 -40.71 -23.66 -0.86
CA GLY A 17 -39.63 -23.70 0.09
C GLY A 17 -38.24 -23.64 -0.53
N SER A 18 -38.02 -24.31 -1.67
CA SER A 18 -36.77 -24.30 -2.38
C SER A 18 -36.50 -22.98 -3.14
N ALA A 19 -37.55 -22.30 -3.60
CA ALA A 19 -37.42 -21.00 -4.28
C ALA A 19 -36.95 -19.88 -3.33
N ILE A 20 -37.32 -19.97 -2.04
CA ILE A 20 -36.89 -18.95 -1.02
C ILE A 20 -35.42 -19.08 -0.68
N LEU A 21 -34.80 -20.28 -0.75
CA LEU A 21 -33.42 -20.52 -0.46
C LEU A 21 -32.46 -19.98 -1.56
N LEU A 22 -32.97 -19.74 -2.77
CA LEU A 22 -32.15 -19.20 -3.87
C LEU A 22 -32.12 -17.65 -3.92
N TYR A 23 -32.94 -16.97 -3.11
CA TYR A 23 -32.97 -15.50 -3.07
C TYR A 23 -32.07 -14.88 -2.00
N SER A 24 -31.31 -15.68 -1.24
CA SER A 24 -30.47 -15.20 -0.12
C SER A 24 -29.00 -15.02 -0.47
N CYS A 25 -28.64 -14.82 -1.74
CA CYS A 25 -27.32 -14.31 -2.10
C CYS A 25 -27.48 -12.92 -2.74
N LYS A 26 -27.70 -11.90 -1.95
CA LYS A 26 -27.30 -10.54 -2.31
C LYS A 26 -25.84 -10.37 -1.84
N GLU A 27 -24.94 -10.58 -2.76
CA GLU A 27 -23.56 -10.08 -2.67
C GLU A 27 -23.58 -8.56 -2.47
N LYS A 28 -23.56 -8.13 -1.22
CA LYS A 28 -23.32 -6.72 -0.85
C LYS A 28 -22.12 -6.55 0.07
N GLU A 29 -21.47 -7.63 0.44
CA GLU A 29 -20.34 -7.57 1.39
C GLU A 29 -18.95 -7.53 0.72
N ALA A 30 -18.81 -7.94 -0.53
CA ALA A 30 -17.51 -7.98 -1.20
C ALA A 30 -16.92 -6.59 -1.52
N GLU A 31 -17.76 -5.59 -1.81
CA GLU A 31 -17.28 -4.24 -2.11
C GLU A 31 -16.83 -3.47 -0.84
N THR A 32 -17.45 -3.74 0.30
CA THR A 32 -17.11 -3.04 1.56
C THR A 32 -15.82 -3.60 2.18
N GLU A 33 -15.59 -4.90 2.09
CA GLU A 33 -14.34 -5.50 2.58
C GLU A 33 -13.14 -5.18 1.67
N ALA A 34 -13.32 -5.18 0.35
CA ALA A 34 -12.27 -4.79 -0.58
C ALA A 34 -11.86 -3.33 -0.39
N ALA A 35 -12.81 -2.42 -0.22
CA ALA A 35 -12.54 -1.01 0.04
C ALA A 35 -11.86 -0.79 1.40
N SER A 36 -12.22 -1.54 2.43
CA SER A 36 -11.58 -1.47 3.76
C SER A 36 -10.14 -2.02 3.73
N THR A 37 -9.89 -3.05 2.93
CA THR A 37 -8.55 -3.65 2.79
C THR A 37 -7.59 -2.72 2.03
N GLU A 38 -8.06 -2.00 1.02
CA GLU A 38 -7.24 -1.04 0.26
C GLU A 38 -6.71 0.13 1.11
N THR A 39 -7.43 0.50 2.17
CA THR A 39 -7.02 1.56 3.10
C THR A 39 -6.27 1.06 4.32
N MET A 40 -6.10 -0.27 4.45
CA MET A 40 -5.43 -0.87 5.59
C MET A 40 -3.92 -0.69 5.49
N MET A 41 -3.33 -0.10 6.53
CA MET A 41 -1.88 -0.03 6.69
C MET A 41 -1.31 -1.44 6.86
N SER A 42 -0.40 -1.82 5.99
CA SER A 42 0.25 -3.14 6.00
C SER A 42 1.68 -3.11 6.53
N GLU A 43 2.29 -1.94 6.58
CA GLU A 43 3.67 -1.74 7.03
C GLU A 43 3.73 -0.47 7.89
N TYR A 44 4.38 -0.56 9.05
CA TYR A 44 4.60 0.57 9.95
C TYR A 44 6.00 0.46 10.57
N CYS A 45 6.78 1.51 10.46
CA CYS A 45 8.11 1.56 11.05
C CYS A 45 8.45 2.97 11.54
N GLU A 46 8.91 3.06 12.77
CA GLU A 46 9.43 4.30 13.36
C GLU A 46 10.94 4.31 13.37
N ASN A 47 11.53 5.49 13.16
CA ASN A 47 12.97 5.72 13.19
C ASN A 47 13.76 4.74 12.30
N LEU A 48 13.28 4.58 11.06
CA LEU A 48 13.90 3.69 10.09
C LEU A 48 15.21 4.30 9.58
N SER A 49 16.28 3.50 9.63
CA SER A 49 17.56 3.80 9.02
C SER A 49 18.06 2.56 8.31
N LEU A 50 18.20 2.63 7.00
CA LEU A 50 18.64 1.50 6.20
C LEU A 50 19.59 1.90 5.08
N ILE A 51 20.49 0.98 4.77
CA ILE A 51 21.43 1.10 3.68
C ILE A 51 20.92 0.21 2.55
N MET A 52 20.68 0.83 1.41
CA MET A 52 20.21 0.12 0.23
C MET A 52 21.34 -0.12 -0.75
N SER A 53 21.38 -1.31 -1.32
CA SER A 53 22.36 -1.67 -2.35
C SER A 53 21.68 -1.82 -3.71
N ARG A 54 22.39 -1.42 -4.76
CA ARG A 54 21.97 -1.63 -6.15
C ARG A 54 23.09 -2.38 -6.86
N ASN A 55 22.75 -3.50 -7.53
CA ASN A 55 23.71 -4.35 -8.23
C ASN A 55 24.90 -4.80 -7.34
N GLY A 56 24.63 -5.13 -6.09
CA GLY A 56 25.64 -5.59 -5.13
C GLY A 56 26.51 -4.48 -4.52
N ARG A 57 26.28 -3.21 -4.89
CA ARG A 57 26.99 -2.05 -4.34
C ARG A 57 26.07 -1.28 -3.39
N ARG A 58 26.61 -0.84 -2.27
CA ARG A 58 25.91 0.08 -1.35
C ARG A 58 25.73 1.41 -2.06
N SER A 59 24.48 1.77 -2.34
CA SER A 59 24.20 2.92 -3.20
C SER A 59 23.70 4.12 -2.44
N TYR A 60 22.90 3.91 -1.40
CA TYR A 60 22.34 5.01 -0.62
C TYR A 60 21.92 4.61 0.79
N HIS A 61 21.95 5.58 1.68
CA HIS A 61 21.44 5.52 3.04
C HIS A 61 20.13 6.27 3.12
N PHE A 62 19.08 5.59 3.54
CA PHE A 62 17.74 6.12 3.67
C PHE A 62 17.36 6.24 5.15
N VAL A 63 16.92 7.41 5.56
CA VAL A 63 16.50 7.69 6.94
C VAL A 63 15.13 8.37 6.93
N THR A 64 14.22 7.87 7.75
CA THR A 64 12.91 8.49 7.97
C THR A 64 12.46 8.27 9.41
N PRO A 65 11.84 9.28 10.06
CA PRO A 65 11.23 9.12 11.38
C PRO A 65 10.00 8.21 11.37
N LEU A 66 9.28 8.12 10.24
CA LEU A 66 8.06 7.35 10.13
C LEU A 66 7.88 6.84 8.69
N LEU A 67 7.63 5.54 8.57
CA LEU A 67 7.20 4.88 7.34
C LEU A 67 5.84 4.24 7.59
N GLU A 68 4.90 4.51 6.70
CA GLU A 68 3.57 3.89 6.63
C GLU A 68 3.37 3.30 5.23
N GLY A 69 3.12 2.00 5.16
CA GLY A 69 2.97 1.28 3.90
C GLY A 69 1.54 0.75 3.70
N TYR A 70 1.05 0.84 2.49
CA TYR A 70 -0.28 0.43 2.06
C TYR A 70 -0.16 -0.55 0.89
N GLY A 71 0.41 -1.73 1.18
CA GLY A 71 0.72 -2.76 0.19
C GLY A 71 -0.52 -3.43 -0.41
N LEU A 72 -1.68 -3.36 0.25
CA LEU A 72 -2.95 -3.92 -0.20
C LEU A 72 -3.80 -2.94 -1.00
N ALA A 73 -3.36 -1.68 -1.14
CA ALA A 73 -4.03 -0.70 -1.97
C ALA A 73 -3.98 -1.13 -3.46
N ARG A 74 -4.97 -0.69 -4.24
CA ARG A 74 -5.00 -0.91 -5.70
C ARG A 74 -3.70 -0.48 -6.37
N GLU A 75 -3.13 0.63 -5.92
CA GLU A 75 -1.79 1.10 -6.23
C GLU A 75 -0.96 1.11 -4.94
N PRO A 76 -0.15 0.08 -4.67
CA PRO A 76 0.65 0.01 -3.46
C PRO A 76 1.60 1.19 -3.34
N TYR A 77 1.66 1.78 -2.14
CA TYR A 77 2.52 2.93 -1.87
C TYR A 77 3.06 2.91 -0.44
N ARG A 78 4.17 3.62 -0.25
CA ARG A 78 4.73 3.95 1.06
C ARG A 78 4.72 5.45 1.25
N GLU A 79 4.29 5.90 2.41
CA GLU A 79 4.16 7.31 2.78
C GLU A 79 5.10 7.66 3.92
N PHE A 80 5.75 8.81 3.82
CA PHE A 80 6.75 9.32 4.74
C PHE A 80 6.34 10.70 5.24
N ARG A 81 5.38 10.73 6.16
CA ARG A 81 4.73 11.98 6.62
C ARG A 81 5.60 12.86 7.49
N LYS A 82 6.61 12.29 8.13
CA LYS A 82 7.55 13.03 9.00
C LYS A 82 8.87 13.35 8.30
N GLY A 83 8.90 13.23 6.98
CA GLY A 83 10.05 13.56 6.16
C GLY A 83 10.97 12.39 5.88
N VAL A 84 11.93 12.66 4.98
CA VAL A 84 12.97 11.73 4.56
C VAL A 84 14.30 12.41 4.40
N LYS A 85 15.37 11.64 4.60
CA LYS A 85 16.72 11.99 4.20
C LYS A 85 17.31 10.83 3.42
N ILE A 86 17.76 11.10 2.19
CA ILE A 86 18.42 10.14 1.32
C ILE A 86 19.82 10.64 1.04
N THR A 87 20.82 9.85 1.38
CA THR A 87 22.22 10.13 1.10
C THR A 87 22.76 9.12 0.12
N THR A 88 23.21 9.57 -1.04
CA THR A 88 23.89 8.74 -2.02
C THR A 88 25.39 8.87 -1.87
N TYR A 89 26.13 7.83 -2.25
CA TYR A 89 27.56 7.76 -2.10
C TYR A 89 28.25 7.47 -3.44
N GLN A 90 29.45 8.01 -3.60
CA GLN A 90 30.26 7.79 -4.81
C GLN A 90 30.88 6.38 -4.81
N ASP A 91 31.08 5.80 -3.63
CA ASP A 91 31.73 4.51 -3.43
C ASP A 91 30.99 3.59 -2.45
N ASP A 92 31.40 2.34 -2.40
CA ASP A 92 30.83 1.32 -1.50
C ASP A 92 31.24 1.48 -0.04
N SER A 93 32.21 2.37 0.27
CA SER A 93 32.69 2.59 1.63
C SER A 93 31.77 3.46 2.46
N LEU A 94 30.80 4.13 1.82
CA LEU A 94 29.89 5.09 2.42
C LEU A 94 30.59 6.29 3.08
N THR A 95 31.78 6.63 2.61
CA THR A 95 32.58 7.74 3.13
C THR A 95 32.47 8.99 2.27
N SER A 96 32.38 8.81 0.95
CA SER A 96 32.29 9.90 -0.02
C SER A 96 30.81 10.16 -0.38
N VAL A 97 30.21 11.17 0.22
CA VAL A 97 28.84 11.60 -0.08
C VAL A 97 28.81 12.21 -1.50
N ASP A 98 27.84 11.80 -2.31
CA ASP A 98 27.60 12.37 -3.63
C ASP A 98 26.45 13.39 -3.59
N VAL A 99 25.28 12.94 -3.13
CA VAL A 99 24.08 13.78 -3.03
C VAL A 99 23.37 13.52 -1.73
N VAL A 100 22.85 14.56 -1.11
CA VAL A 100 21.91 14.50 0.01
C VAL A 100 20.59 15.14 -0.41
N LEU A 101 19.51 14.37 -0.33
CA LEU A 101 18.14 14.85 -0.52
C LEU A 101 17.41 14.84 0.81
N THR A 102 16.76 15.94 1.15
CA THR A 102 15.86 16.06 2.30
C THR A 102 14.50 16.60 1.87
N ALA A 103 13.44 16.16 2.51
CA ALA A 103 12.08 16.65 2.29
C ALA A 103 11.23 16.45 3.55
N ASN A 104 10.23 17.31 3.76
CA ASN A 104 9.31 17.19 4.88
C ASN A 104 8.26 16.07 4.69
N TYR A 105 8.02 15.70 3.46
CA TYR A 105 7.07 14.66 3.05
C TYR A 105 7.57 13.95 1.80
N ALA A 106 7.36 12.65 1.74
CA ALA A 106 7.56 11.89 0.51
C ALA A 106 6.54 10.76 0.39
N ILE A 107 6.32 10.30 -0.83
CA ILE A 107 5.53 9.12 -1.15
C ILE A 107 6.23 8.34 -2.26
N ASN A 108 6.24 7.02 -2.12
CA ASN A 108 6.77 6.09 -3.11
C ASN A 108 5.65 5.19 -3.63
N TYR A 109 5.39 5.24 -4.92
CA TYR A 109 4.47 4.36 -5.64
C TYR A 109 5.23 3.17 -6.20
N GLU A 110 5.07 2.00 -5.59
CA GLU A 110 5.90 0.83 -5.90
C GLU A 110 5.76 0.35 -7.34
N LYS A 111 4.54 0.21 -7.85
CA LYS A 111 4.28 -0.29 -9.21
C LYS A 111 4.77 0.66 -10.32
N ARG A 112 4.81 1.95 -10.03
CA ARG A 112 5.28 2.98 -10.98
C ARG A 112 6.76 3.30 -10.83
N GLU A 113 7.41 2.77 -9.79
CA GLU A 113 8.78 3.15 -9.40
C GLU A 113 8.97 4.67 -9.27
N LEU A 114 7.90 5.34 -8.82
CA LEU A 114 7.81 6.80 -8.76
C LEU A 114 7.93 7.28 -7.32
N TRP A 115 8.77 8.30 -7.14
CA TRP A 115 8.89 9.05 -5.90
C TRP A 115 8.38 10.47 -6.09
N GLU A 116 7.58 10.95 -5.16
CA GLU A 116 7.19 12.35 -5.04
C GLU A 116 7.68 12.87 -3.69
N ALA A 117 8.31 14.04 -3.70
CA ALA A 117 8.74 14.74 -2.49
C ALA A 117 8.09 16.13 -2.43
N LYS A 118 7.70 16.56 -1.23
CA LYS A 118 7.01 17.84 -1.00
C LYS A 118 7.46 18.46 0.30
N GLY A 119 7.40 19.80 0.34
CA GLY A 119 7.71 20.59 1.52
C GLY A 119 9.21 20.64 1.83
N ASN A 120 9.79 21.81 1.63
CA ASN A 120 11.19 22.08 1.89
C ASN A 120 12.13 21.03 1.29
N VAL A 121 11.93 20.73 0.00
CA VAL A 121 12.77 19.79 -0.73
C VAL A 121 14.10 20.44 -1.01
N VAL A 122 15.18 19.88 -0.47
CA VAL A 122 16.55 20.38 -0.66
C VAL A 122 17.41 19.25 -1.20
N VAL A 123 18.16 19.53 -2.26
CA VAL A 123 19.15 18.62 -2.84
C VAL A 123 20.51 19.28 -2.80
N GLU A 124 21.40 18.72 -2.01
CA GLU A 124 22.80 19.19 -1.87
C GLU A 124 23.73 18.22 -2.57
N LYS A 125 24.57 18.73 -3.46
CA LYS A 125 25.59 17.95 -4.13
C LYS A 125 26.97 18.18 -3.52
N SER A 126 27.85 17.18 -3.66
CA SER A 126 29.23 17.26 -3.20
C SER A 126 30.04 18.37 -3.86
N ASP A 127 29.63 18.88 -5.04
CA ASP A 127 30.23 20.01 -5.74
C ASP A 127 29.81 21.39 -5.18
N GLY A 128 29.04 21.41 -4.10
CA GLY A 128 28.54 22.62 -3.45
C GLY A 128 27.30 23.24 -4.08
N LYS A 129 26.70 22.58 -5.07
CA LYS A 129 25.42 23.03 -5.67
C LYS A 129 24.25 22.58 -4.81
N THR A 130 23.36 23.51 -4.52
CA THR A 130 22.11 23.26 -3.79
C THR A 130 20.92 23.63 -4.67
N LEU A 131 19.92 22.74 -4.73
CA LEU A 131 18.63 22.96 -5.39
C LEU A 131 17.52 22.95 -4.33
N TYR A 132 16.55 23.84 -4.48
CA TYR A 132 15.41 24.00 -3.58
C TYR A 132 14.10 23.74 -4.32
#